data_888223f74f741b3d2a41f649994e6540
#
_entry.id   888223f74f741b3d2a41f649994e6540
#
_cell.length_a   1.000
_cell.length_b   1.000
_cell.length_c   1.000
_cell.angle_alpha   90.00
_cell.angle_beta   90.00
_cell.angle_gamma   90.00
#
_symmetry.space_group_name_H-M   'P 1'
#
loop_
_entity.id
_entity.type
_entity.pdbx_description
1 polymer ?
#
loop_
_entity_poly.entity_id
_entity_poly.type
_entity_poly.pdbx_seq_one_letter_code
_entity_poly.pdbx_strand_id
1 'polypeptide(L)'
;MSGKDVIRKLVILAREAGYQLEQDDVEKNLFVPDSYFQGSLDDFWKNIGQLDSDFEARRQVLENENKHWRFVAKLDNGKASVGLQEVDASHPFYNLEGSNNIILLTTERYNKYPMMIQGYGAGADVTAAGVFADIMSIANV
;
A
#
# COMPACT_ATOMS: atom_id res chain seq x y z
N MET A 1 0.50 -11.12 -2.93
CA MET A 1 1.33 -10.08 -3.54
C MET A 1 0.79 -9.57 -4.89
N SER A 2 -0.42 -9.95 -5.26
CA SER A 2 -1.11 -9.47 -6.47
C SER A 2 -1.57 -8.00 -6.39
N GLY A 3 -1.34 -7.32 -5.27
CA GLY A 3 -1.78 -5.94 -5.03
C GLY A 3 -3.30 -5.74 -4.86
N LYS A 4 -4.11 -6.78 -4.97
CA LYS A 4 -5.59 -6.68 -4.96
C LYS A 4 -6.15 -5.93 -3.76
N ASP A 5 -5.63 -6.18 -2.56
CA ASP A 5 -6.10 -5.51 -1.34
C ASP A 5 -5.79 -4.01 -1.37
N VAL A 6 -4.57 -3.66 -1.76
CA VAL A 6 -4.14 -2.26 -1.87
C VAL A 6 -4.91 -1.52 -2.97
N ILE A 7 -5.15 -2.19 -4.10
CA ILE A 7 -5.97 -1.63 -5.19
C ILE A 7 -7.40 -1.34 -4.72
N ARG A 8 -8.03 -2.25 -3.97
CA ARG A 8 -9.38 -2.04 -3.41
C ARG A 8 -9.41 -0.82 -2.48
N LYS A 9 -8.43 -0.70 -1.60
CA LYS A 9 -8.31 0.45 -0.69
C LYS A 9 -8.14 1.76 -1.46
N LEU A 10 -7.30 1.76 -2.50
CA LEU A 10 -7.10 2.92 -3.36
C LEU A 10 -8.38 3.34 -4.08
N VAL A 11 -9.12 2.38 -4.65
CA VAL A 11 -10.40 2.64 -5.33
C VAL A 11 -11.44 3.22 -4.37
N ILE A 12 -11.53 2.72 -3.14
CA ILE A 12 -12.42 3.28 -2.11
C ILE A 12 -12.07 4.75 -1.85
N LEU A 13 -10.80 5.04 -1.57
CA LEU A 13 -10.36 6.41 -1.29
C LEU A 13 -10.54 7.34 -2.49
N ALA A 14 -10.32 6.84 -3.71
CA ALA A 14 -10.55 7.62 -4.93
C ALA A 14 -12.01 7.99 -5.10
N ARG A 15 -12.94 7.06 -4.84
CA ARG A 15 -14.39 7.32 -4.91
C ARG A 15 -14.84 8.31 -3.85
N GLU A 16 -14.34 8.20 -2.63
CA GLU A 16 -14.60 9.19 -1.56
C GLU A 16 -14.06 10.59 -1.93
N ALA A 17 -12.99 10.65 -2.70
CA ALA A 17 -12.44 11.90 -3.25
C ALA A 17 -13.18 12.41 -4.51
N GLY A 18 -14.25 11.74 -4.94
CA GLY A 18 -15.09 12.13 -6.07
C GLY A 18 -14.65 11.62 -7.44
N TYR A 19 -13.65 10.75 -7.51
CA TYR A 19 -13.21 10.14 -8.77
C TYR A 19 -14.02 8.87 -9.08
N GLN A 20 -14.39 8.71 -10.35
CA GLN A 20 -14.94 7.45 -10.85
C GLN A 20 -13.77 6.56 -11.26
N LEU A 21 -13.45 5.57 -10.43
CA LEU A 21 -12.33 4.66 -10.63
C LEU A 21 -12.77 3.23 -10.35
N GLU A 22 -12.38 2.32 -11.23
CA GLU A 22 -12.53 0.87 -11.06
C GLU A 22 -11.17 0.19 -10.85
N GLN A 23 -11.19 -1.07 -10.37
CA GLN A 23 -9.94 -1.79 -10.08
C GLN A 23 -9.09 -2.05 -11.34
N ASP A 24 -9.74 -2.14 -12.50
CA ASP A 24 -9.06 -2.39 -13.77
C ASP A 24 -8.41 -1.11 -14.36
N ASP A 25 -8.84 0.06 -13.89
CA ASP A 25 -8.25 1.35 -14.28
C ASP A 25 -6.92 1.63 -13.55
N VAL A 26 -6.60 0.85 -12.52
CA VAL A 26 -5.38 1.04 -11.74
C VAL A 26 -4.18 0.43 -12.45
N GLU A 27 -3.19 1.26 -12.74
CA GLU A 27 -1.91 0.82 -13.29
C GLU A 27 -1.15 -0.04 -12.27
N LYS A 28 -0.72 -1.23 -12.68
CA LYS A 28 -0.11 -2.23 -11.80
C LYS A 28 1.37 -2.40 -12.15
N ASN A 29 2.23 -1.82 -11.32
CA ASN A 29 3.69 -1.97 -11.41
C ASN A 29 4.15 -2.98 -10.36
N LEU A 30 3.70 -4.24 -10.51
CA LEU A 30 3.98 -5.31 -9.56
C LEU A 30 5.44 -5.75 -9.66
N PHE A 31 6.02 -6.10 -8.52
CA PHE A 31 7.42 -6.52 -8.41
C PHE A 31 7.61 -8.03 -8.65
N VAL A 32 6.54 -8.81 -8.59
CA VAL A 32 6.55 -10.22 -8.98
C VAL A 32 5.88 -10.33 -10.34
N PRO A 33 6.55 -10.91 -11.35
CA PRO A 33 5.97 -11.07 -12.69
C PRO A 33 4.68 -11.88 -12.67
N ASP A 34 3.73 -11.54 -13.54
CA ASP A 34 2.43 -12.19 -13.61
C ASP A 34 2.52 -13.70 -13.88
N SER A 35 3.59 -14.16 -14.52
CA SER A 35 3.85 -15.58 -14.75
C SER A 35 3.93 -16.42 -13.48
N TYR A 36 4.35 -15.82 -12.37
CA TYR A 36 4.43 -16.51 -11.07
C TYR A 36 3.06 -16.73 -10.41
N PHE A 37 2.04 -16.01 -10.84
CA PHE A 37 0.68 -16.17 -10.34
C PHE A 37 -0.17 -17.14 -11.19
N GLN A 38 0.44 -17.76 -12.20
CA GLN A 38 -0.19 -18.77 -13.03
C GLN A 38 0.09 -20.15 -12.43
N GLY A 39 -0.97 -20.92 -12.16
CA GLY A 39 -0.84 -22.24 -11.55
C GLY A 39 -1.38 -22.33 -10.12
N SER A 40 -0.93 -23.32 -9.38
CA SER A 40 -1.33 -23.51 -8.00
C SER A 40 -0.50 -22.66 -7.03
N LEU A 41 -0.99 -22.54 -5.78
CA LEU A 41 -0.25 -21.88 -4.70
C LEU A 41 1.08 -22.60 -4.42
N ASP A 42 1.13 -23.92 -4.55
CA ASP A 42 2.34 -24.72 -4.39
C ASP A 42 3.37 -24.41 -5.47
N ASP A 43 2.94 -24.20 -6.71
CA ASP A 43 3.83 -23.79 -7.80
C ASP A 43 4.40 -22.40 -7.55
N PHE A 44 3.58 -21.48 -7.07
CA PHE A 44 4.05 -20.15 -6.65
C PHE A 44 5.18 -20.27 -5.61
N TRP A 45 4.98 -21.02 -4.53
CA TRP A 45 5.97 -21.16 -3.46
C TRP A 45 7.25 -21.87 -3.92
N LYS A 46 7.17 -22.79 -4.86
CA LYS A 46 8.36 -23.44 -5.45
C LYS A 46 9.19 -22.49 -6.30
N ASN A 47 8.55 -21.57 -6.99
CA ASN A 47 9.21 -20.73 -7.99
C ASN A 47 9.68 -19.39 -7.44
N ILE A 48 9.00 -18.84 -6.41
CA ILE A 48 9.27 -17.48 -5.92
C ILE A 48 10.71 -17.27 -5.44
N GLY A 49 11.34 -18.32 -4.90
CA GLY A 49 12.74 -18.28 -4.47
C GLY A 49 13.75 -17.98 -5.60
N GLN A 50 13.35 -18.14 -6.86
CA GLN A 50 14.20 -17.78 -8.00
C GLN A 50 14.47 -16.27 -8.09
N LEU A 51 13.61 -15.46 -7.48
CA LEU A 51 13.74 -14.01 -7.45
C LEU A 51 14.64 -13.51 -6.30
N ASP A 52 14.98 -14.35 -5.34
CA ASP A 52 15.66 -13.95 -4.11
C ASP A 52 17.02 -13.28 -4.38
N SER A 53 17.81 -13.83 -5.31
CA SER A 53 19.13 -13.28 -5.64
C SER A 53 19.05 -11.87 -6.24
N ASP A 54 18.08 -11.65 -7.13
CA ASP A 54 17.90 -10.36 -7.81
C ASP A 54 17.38 -9.32 -6.82
N PHE A 55 16.44 -9.71 -5.97
CA PHE A 55 15.93 -8.81 -4.93
C PHE A 55 16.98 -8.48 -3.89
N GLU A 56 17.80 -9.46 -3.48
CA GLU A 56 18.88 -9.22 -2.53
C GLU A 56 19.93 -8.26 -3.10
N ALA A 57 20.34 -8.45 -4.34
CA ALA A 57 21.29 -7.54 -5.00
C ALA A 57 20.77 -6.10 -5.04
N ARG A 58 19.48 -5.93 -5.40
CA ARG A 58 18.85 -4.60 -5.40
C ARG A 58 18.70 -4.01 -4.00
N ARG A 59 18.34 -4.85 -3.00
CA ARG A 59 18.26 -4.43 -1.61
C ARG A 59 19.57 -3.86 -1.10
N GLN A 60 20.70 -4.51 -1.41
CA GLN A 60 22.03 -4.05 -1.04
C GLN A 60 22.38 -2.69 -1.68
N VAL A 61 22.01 -2.47 -2.93
CA VAL A 61 22.20 -1.17 -3.59
C VAL A 61 21.42 -0.08 -2.85
N LEU A 62 20.13 -0.32 -2.55
CA LEU A 62 19.30 0.64 -1.84
C LEU A 62 19.81 0.93 -0.42
N GLU A 63 20.28 -0.09 0.29
CA GLU A 63 20.86 0.07 1.62
C GLU A 63 22.11 0.97 1.59
N ASN A 64 22.97 0.81 0.60
CA ASN A 64 24.13 1.67 0.40
C ASN A 64 23.75 3.14 0.08
N GLU A 65 22.59 3.34 -0.52
CA GLU A 65 22.03 4.67 -0.83
C GLU A 65 21.14 5.23 0.30
N ASN A 66 21.00 4.53 1.44
CA ASN A 66 20.06 4.85 2.52
C ASN A 66 18.61 4.98 2.01
N LYS A 67 18.19 4.07 1.14
CA LYS A 67 16.84 3.97 0.62
C LYS A 67 16.16 2.68 1.04
N HIS A 68 14.84 2.70 1.10
CA HIS A 68 14.00 1.53 1.31
C HIS A 68 12.98 1.36 0.19
N TRP A 69 12.60 0.13 -0.10
CA TRP A 69 11.42 -0.13 -0.91
C TRP A 69 10.15 -0.03 -0.07
N ARG A 70 9.15 0.59 -0.66
CA ARG A 70 7.78 0.63 -0.14
C ARG A 70 6.80 0.27 -1.25
N PHE A 71 5.80 -0.53 -0.92
CA PHE A 71 4.71 -0.80 -1.85
C PHE A 71 3.67 0.31 -1.69
N VAL A 72 3.56 1.14 -2.70
CA VAL A 72 2.80 2.40 -2.64
C VAL A 72 1.63 2.35 -3.60
N ALA A 73 0.47 2.78 -3.12
CA ALA A 73 -0.67 3.13 -3.94
C ALA A 73 -0.71 4.66 -4.11
N LYS A 74 -0.84 5.15 -5.33
CA LYS A 74 -0.86 6.56 -5.65
C LYS A 74 -2.10 6.91 -6.45
N LEU A 75 -2.78 7.98 -6.05
CA LEU A 75 -3.81 8.66 -6.83
C LEU A 75 -3.34 10.09 -7.10
N ASP A 76 -3.30 10.48 -8.36
CA ASP A 76 -2.86 11.80 -8.78
C ASP A 76 -3.72 12.27 -9.95
N ASN A 77 -4.55 13.29 -9.71
CA ASN A 77 -5.45 13.86 -10.72
C ASN A 77 -6.28 12.80 -11.48
N GLY A 78 -6.84 11.83 -10.75
CA GLY A 78 -7.65 10.75 -11.30
C GLY A 78 -6.87 9.58 -11.91
N LYS A 79 -5.53 9.66 -11.96
CA LYS A 79 -4.68 8.53 -12.37
C LYS A 79 -4.28 7.74 -11.14
N ALA A 80 -4.53 6.45 -11.16
CA ALA A 80 -4.24 5.55 -10.05
C ALA A 80 -3.18 4.52 -10.42
N SER A 81 -2.24 4.28 -9.53
CA SER A 81 -1.20 3.26 -9.72
C SER A 81 -0.81 2.59 -8.41
N VAL A 82 -0.31 1.37 -8.50
CA VAL A 82 0.27 0.63 -7.38
C VAL A 82 1.60 0.02 -7.80
N GLY A 83 2.59 0.05 -6.91
CA GLY A 83 3.89 -0.54 -7.20
C GLY A 83 4.94 -0.30 -6.14
N LEU A 84 6.11 -0.92 -6.31
CA LEU A 84 7.28 -0.63 -5.48
C LEU A 84 7.85 0.75 -5.84
N GLN A 85 8.11 1.52 -4.80
CA GLN A 85 8.81 2.80 -4.91
C GLN A 85 10.03 2.81 -3.99
N GLU A 86 11.09 3.44 -4.43
CA GLU A 86 12.27 3.71 -3.62
C GLU A 86 12.04 5.01 -2.85
N VAL A 87 12.23 4.95 -1.55
CA VAL A 87 12.07 6.10 -0.66
C VAL A 87 13.35 6.32 0.13
N ASP A 88 13.79 7.56 0.18
CA ASP A 88 14.93 7.99 0.99
C ASP A 88 14.48 8.47 2.38
N ALA A 89 15.45 8.83 3.23
CA ALA A 89 15.21 9.23 4.61
C ALA A 89 14.35 10.50 4.77
N SER A 90 14.20 11.30 3.72
CA SER A 90 13.33 12.50 3.72
C SER A 90 11.86 12.17 3.48
N HIS A 91 11.59 10.99 2.93
CA HIS A 91 10.23 10.58 2.58
C HIS A 91 9.46 10.08 3.81
N PRO A 92 8.19 10.49 4.01
CA PRO A 92 7.38 10.07 5.16
C PRO A 92 7.22 8.55 5.34
N PHE A 93 7.33 7.79 4.25
CA PHE A 93 7.21 6.32 4.30
C PHE A 93 8.51 5.61 4.69
N TYR A 94 9.63 6.33 4.81
CA TYR A 94 10.92 5.72 5.09
C TYR A 94 10.92 4.91 6.40
N ASN A 95 10.40 5.50 7.48
CA ASN A 95 10.36 4.89 8.81
C ASN A 95 9.10 4.06 9.09
N LEU A 96 8.37 3.66 8.04
CA LEU A 96 7.18 2.83 8.23
C LEU A 96 7.58 1.41 8.66
N GLU A 97 7.15 1.01 9.86
CA GLU A 97 7.50 -0.28 10.47
C GLU A 97 6.26 -1.13 10.79
N GLY A 98 6.47 -2.43 10.85
CA GLY A 98 5.47 -3.41 11.26
C GLY A 98 4.21 -3.40 10.39
N SER A 99 3.05 -3.46 11.03
CA SER A 99 1.72 -3.45 10.39
C SER A 99 1.11 -2.05 10.27
N ASN A 100 1.87 -0.99 10.52
CA ASN A 100 1.40 0.38 10.34
C ASN A 100 1.11 0.70 8.88
N ASN A 101 0.06 1.48 8.69
CA ASN A 101 -0.28 2.07 7.39
C ASN A 101 -0.08 3.58 7.46
N ILE A 102 0.31 4.17 6.35
CA ILE A 102 0.40 5.63 6.18
C ILE A 102 -0.43 6.03 4.95
N ILE A 103 -1.23 7.07 5.13
CA ILE A 103 -1.92 7.76 4.03
C ILE A 103 -1.41 9.20 4.01
N LEU A 104 -0.94 9.66 2.87
CA LEU A 104 -0.59 11.05 2.62
C LEU A 104 -1.66 11.69 1.75
N LEU A 105 -2.21 12.80 2.21
CA LEU A 105 -3.19 13.59 1.49
C LEU A 105 -2.59 14.95 1.14
N THR A 106 -2.34 15.14 -0.16
CA THR A 106 -1.91 16.44 -0.72
C THR A 106 -3.13 17.15 -1.27
N THR A 107 -3.44 18.33 -0.75
CA THR A 107 -4.57 19.16 -1.16
C THR A 107 -4.09 20.59 -1.35
N GLU A 108 -4.94 21.48 -1.85
CA GLU A 108 -4.62 22.92 -1.92
C GLU A 108 -4.19 23.48 -0.56
N ARG A 109 -4.84 23.07 0.52
CA ARG A 109 -4.50 23.47 1.90
C ARG A 109 -3.23 22.80 2.42
N TYR A 110 -3.05 21.52 2.14
CA TYR A 110 -1.93 20.70 2.63
C TYR A 110 -0.97 20.37 1.48
N ASN A 111 -0.50 21.41 0.77
CA ASN A 111 0.37 21.25 -0.40
C ASN A 111 1.83 21.13 0.01
N LYS A 112 2.34 22.13 0.74
CA LYS A 112 3.75 22.16 1.16
C LYS A 112 4.05 21.08 2.21
N TYR A 113 3.10 20.82 3.08
CA TYR A 113 3.17 19.78 4.10
C TYR A 113 1.90 18.92 3.99
N PRO A 114 1.97 17.77 3.29
CA PRO A 114 0.84 16.87 3.17
C PRO A 114 0.31 16.43 4.54
N MET A 115 -1.01 16.29 4.66
CA MET A 115 -1.60 15.72 5.85
C MET A 115 -1.26 14.22 5.89
N MET A 116 -0.74 13.76 7.02
CA MET A 116 -0.36 12.38 7.24
C MET A 116 -1.28 11.71 8.25
N ILE A 117 -1.84 10.57 7.87
CA ILE A 117 -2.61 9.70 8.76
C ILE A 117 -1.81 8.40 8.88
N GLN A 118 -1.42 8.06 10.11
CA GLN A 118 -0.63 6.86 10.38
C GLN A 118 -1.26 6.07 11.52
N GLY A 119 -1.30 4.75 11.39
CA GLY A 119 -1.79 3.86 12.43
C GLY A 119 -1.93 2.42 11.95
N TYR A 120 -2.41 1.58 12.84
CA TYR A 120 -2.74 0.20 12.48
C TYR A 120 -3.96 0.18 11.57
N GLY A 121 -3.85 -0.52 10.44
CA GLY A 121 -4.97 -0.69 9.50
C GLY A 121 -5.68 -2.03 9.68
N ALA A 122 -5.07 -2.97 10.39
CA ALA A 122 -5.60 -4.31 10.63
C ALA A 122 -5.10 -4.85 11.97
N GLY A 123 -5.77 -5.89 12.46
CA GLY A 123 -5.47 -6.55 13.73
C GLY A 123 -6.75 -6.85 14.49
N ALA A 124 -6.73 -7.93 15.30
CA ALA A 124 -7.91 -8.35 16.04
C ALA A 124 -8.43 -7.25 16.98
N ASP A 125 -7.53 -6.63 17.73
CA ASP A 125 -7.89 -5.62 18.73
C ASP A 125 -8.45 -4.35 18.08
N VAL A 126 -7.82 -3.86 17.01
CA VAL A 126 -8.27 -2.66 16.29
C VAL A 126 -9.63 -2.90 15.64
N THR A 127 -9.84 -4.08 15.04
CA THR A 127 -11.12 -4.44 14.42
C THR A 127 -12.21 -4.59 15.47
N ALA A 128 -11.92 -5.28 16.58
CA ALA A 128 -12.88 -5.45 17.67
C ALA A 128 -13.28 -4.10 18.30
N ALA A 129 -12.31 -3.21 18.51
CA ALA A 129 -12.57 -1.87 19.04
C ALA A 129 -13.46 -1.05 18.08
N GLY A 130 -13.23 -1.13 16.77
CA GLY A 130 -14.06 -0.47 15.77
C GLY A 130 -15.51 -0.98 15.77
N VAL A 131 -15.70 -2.29 15.74
CA VAL A 131 -17.04 -2.91 15.83
C VAL A 131 -17.76 -2.52 17.12
N PHE A 132 -17.06 -2.54 18.25
CA PHE A 132 -17.64 -2.14 19.52
C PHE A 132 -18.03 -0.66 19.53
N ALA A 133 -17.20 0.23 18.99
CA ALA A 133 -17.52 1.65 18.86
C ALA A 133 -18.78 1.88 18.02
N ASP A 134 -18.95 1.15 16.92
CA ASP A 134 -20.16 1.23 16.08
C ASP A 134 -21.41 0.77 16.84
N ILE A 135 -21.33 -0.34 17.60
CA ILE A 135 -22.41 -0.82 18.45
C ILE A 135 -22.80 0.27 19.48
N MET A 136 -21.82 0.87 20.14
CA MET A 136 -22.07 1.94 21.12
C MET A 136 -22.68 3.18 20.46
N SER A 137 -22.26 3.52 19.25
CA SER A 137 -22.84 4.65 18.49
C SER A 137 -24.32 4.41 18.17
N ILE A 138 -24.69 3.19 17.77
CA ILE A 138 -26.10 2.82 17.51
C ILE A 138 -26.94 2.87 18.79
N ALA A 139 -26.36 2.46 19.93
CA ALA A 139 -27.07 2.44 21.21
C ALA A 139 -27.32 3.83 21.80
N ASN A 140 -26.59 4.85 21.33
CA ASN A 140 -26.69 6.24 21.80
C ASN A 140 -27.52 7.14 20.88
N VAL A 141 -28.23 6.60 19.90
CA VAL A 141 -29.13 7.34 19.00
C VAL A 141 -30.54 7.42 19.56
#